data_277bf7ef7be8e3cfeacd39d24ccc26b3
#
_entry.id   277bf7ef7be8e3cfeacd39d24ccc26b3
#
_cell.length_a   1.000
_cell.length_b   1.000
_cell.length_c   1.000
_cell.angle_alpha   90.00
_cell.angle_beta   90.00
_cell.angle_gamma   90.00
#
_symmetry.space_group_name_H-M   'P 1'
#
loop_
_entity.id
_entity.type
_entity.pdbx_description
1 polymer ?
#
loop_
_entity_poly.entity_id
_entity_poly.type
_entity_poly.pdbx_seq_one_letter_code
_entity_poly.pdbx_strand_id
1 'polypeptide(L)'
;MSVKIDRLNNLFVEEISKILRTEIKDERIHFVTVTSASITNDLYHAKVYVTVLNDKERDNIIKLLNKASNFIERELSKKIEIRRMPNITFVYDESIEYANKIENIIESINKNE
;
A
#
# COMPACT_ATOMS: atom_id res chain seq x y z
N MET A 1 14.73 -13.55 -8.11
CA MET A 1 14.21 -12.60 -7.12
C MET A 1 15.02 -12.67 -5.84
N SER A 2 15.38 -11.55 -5.29
CA SER A 2 16.24 -11.51 -4.11
C SER A 2 15.43 -11.65 -2.83
N VAL A 3 15.84 -12.53 -1.91
CA VAL A 3 15.25 -12.68 -0.58
C VAL A 3 15.32 -11.34 0.18
N LYS A 4 16.35 -10.55 -0.05
CA LYS A 4 16.50 -9.21 0.54
C LYS A 4 15.38 -8.27 0.12
N ILE A 5 14.99 -8.28 -1.15
CA ILE A 5 13.90 -7.43 -1.65
C ILE A 5 12.57 -7.85 -1.03
N ASP A 6 12.31 -9.15 -0.90
CA ASP A 6 11.07 -9.62 -0.27
C ASP A 6 10.98 -9.19 1.20
N ARG A 7 12.08 -9.29 1.94
CA ARG A 7 12.14 -8.82 3.32
C ARG A 7 11.93 -7.32 3.42
N LEU A 8 12.54 -6.58 2.51
CA LEU A 8 12.42 -5.13 2.47
C LEU A 8 10.98 -4.70 2.13
N ASN A 9 10.34 -5.41 1.19
CA ASN A 9 8.93 -5.16 0.87
C ASN A 9 8.05 -5.33 2.10
N ASN A 10 8.25 -6.43 2.86
CA ASN A 10 7.48 -6.69 4.08
C ASN A 10 7.75 -5.64 5.15
N LEU A 11 9.00 -5.22 5.29
CA LEU A 11 9.38 -4.19 6.25
C LEU A 11 8.75 -2.85 5.89
N PHE A 12 8.68 -2.51 4.60
CA PHE A 12 8.00 -1.30 4.13
C PHE A 12 6.53 -1.33 4.51
N VAL A 13 5.84 -2.44 4.27
CA VAL A 13 4.44 -2.59 4.65
C VAL A 13 4.24 -2.33 6.14
N GLU A 14 5.05 -2.96 6.97
CA GLU A 14 4.96 -2.86 8.42
C GLU A 14 5.22 -1.44 8.92
N GLU A 15 6.32 -0.83 8.49
CA GLU A 15 6.71 0.48 8.97
C GLU A 15 5.85 1.61 8.39
N ILE A 16 5.47 1.53 7.13
CA ILE A 16 4.57 2.52 6.53
C ILE A 16 3.20 2.46 7.21
N SER A 17 2.71 1.26 7.53
CA SER A 17 1.45 1.11 8.26
C SER A 17 1.50 1.86 9.60
N LYS A 18 2.61 1.76 10.32
CA LYS A 18 2.80 2.48 11.59
C LYS A 18 2.84 3.99 11.38
N ILE A 19 3.55 4.45 10.35
CA ILE A 19 3.65 5.88 10.04
C ILE A 19 2.27 6.47 9.73
N LEU A 20 1.47 5.77 8.94
CA LEU A 20 0.13 6.23 8.59
C LEU A 20 -0.78 6.35 9.81
N ARG A 21 -0.61 5.48 10.81
CA ARG A 21 -1.42 5.53 12.02
C ARG A 21 -0.95 6.57 13.02
N THR A 22 0.36 6.80 13.11
CA THR A 22 0.93 7.57 14.22
C THR A 22 1.47 8.93 13.83
N GLU A 23 1.95 9.09 12.60
CA GLU A 23 2.65 10.31 12.19
C GLU A 23 1.81 11.24 11.30
N ILE A 24 0.68 10.76 10.82
CA ILE A 24 -0.22 11.56 9.97
C ILE A 24 -1.50 11.82 10.72
N LYS A 25 -1.86 13.10 10.83
CA LYS A 25 -3.01 13.54 11.63
C LYS A 25 -4.35 13.47 10.90
N ASP A 26 -4.35 13.27 9.59
CA ASP A 26 -5.59 13.21 8.82
C ASP A 26 -6.32 11.90 9.11
N GLU A 27 -7.53 11.99 9.68
CA GLU A 27 -8.31 10.82 10.06
C GLU A 27 -8.64 9.89 8.90
N ARG A 28 -8.78 10.43 7.69
CA ARG A 28 -9.07 9.61 6.51
C ARG A 28 -7.97 8.60 6.24
N ILE A 29 -6.73 8.95 6.54
CA ILE A 29 -5.57 8.09 6.33
C ILE A 29 -5.50 6.98 7.38
N HIS A 30 -6.06 7.18 8.57
CA HIS A 30 -6.07 6.17 9.62
C HIS A 30 -6.83 4.89 9.23
N PHE A 31 -7.73 4.98 8.26
CA PHE A 31 -8.50 3.82 7.78
C PHE A 31 -7.92 3.20 6.52
N VAL A 32 -6.73 3.62 6.13
CA VAL A 32 -6.01 3.04 5.00
C VAL A 32 -5.26 1.80 5.48
N THR A 33 -5.39 0.71 4.75
CA THR A 33 -4.64 -0.52 5.01
C THR A 33 -3.59 -0.70 3.93
N VAL A 34 -2.33 -0.82 4.35
CA VAL A 34 -1.24 -1.13 3.42
C VAL A 34 -1.24 -2.65 3.23
N THR A 35 -1.45 -3.10 2.00
CA THR A 35 -1.57 -4.53 1.70
C THR A 35 -0.28 -5.15 1.22
N SER A 36 0.49 -4.42 0.44
CA SER A 36 1.78 -4.91 -0.06
C SER A 36 2.65 -3.76 -0.53
N ALA A 37 3.91 -4.07 -0.79
CA ALA A 37 4.86 -3.13 -1.37
C ALA A 37 5.71 -3.86 -2.42
N SER A 38 6.09 -3.15 -3.45
CA SER A 38 6.93 -3.67 -4.52
C SER A 38 8.04 -2.67 -4.80
N ILE A 39 9.25 -3.01 -4.38
CA ILE A 39 10.44 -2.16 -4.53
C ILE A 39 11.24 -2.68 -5.72
N THR A 40 11.69 -1.78 -6.59
CA THR A 40 12.54 -2.17 -7.72
C THR A 40 13.93 -2.59 -7.22
N ASN A 41 14.59 -3.46 -7.97
CA ASN A 41 15.90 -4.00 -7.57
C ASN A 41 16.98 -2.92 -7.44
N ASP A 42 16.84 -1.84 -8.21
CA ASP A 42 17.77 -0.70 -8.16
C ASP A 42 17.47 0.26 -7.00
N LEU A 43 16.39 0.03 -6.26
CA LEU A 43 15.94 0.85 -5.15
C LEU A 43 15.54 2.28 -5.53
N TYR A 44 15.18 2.52 -6.79
CA TYR A 44 14.72 3.84 -7.22
C TYR A 44 13.24 4.07 -6.99
N HIS A 45 12.42 3.01 -7.07
CA HIS A 45 10.97 3.14 -7.01
C HIS A 45 10.38 2.08 -6.08
N ALA A 46 9.31 2.46 -5.39
CA ALA A 46 8.52 1.55 -4.57
C ALA A 46 7.04 1.86 -4.80
N LYS A 47 6.28 0.85 -5.19
CA LYS A 47 4.82 0.94 -5.22
C LYS A 47 4.29 0.37 -3.91
N VAL A 48 3.45 1.15 -3.24
CA VAL A 48 2.81 0.72 -1.99
C VAL A 48 1.32 0.59 -2.26
N TYR A 49 0.83 -0.63 -2.14
CA TYR A 49 -0.57 -0.96 -2.43
C TYR A 49 -1.40 -0.81 -1.17
N VAL A 50 -2.53 -0.13 -1.31
CA VAL A 50 -3.39 0.18 -0.18
C VAL A 50 -4.85 -0.09 -0.53
N THR A 51 -5.65 -0.35 0.52
CA THR A 51 -7.10 -0.32 0.44
C THR A 51 -7.63 0.76 1.36
N VAL A 52 -8.84 1.25 1.07
CA VAL A 52 -9.47 2.30 1.86
C VAL A 52 -10.82 1.79 2.36
N LEU A 53 -11.25 2.30 3.51
CA LEU A 53 -12.53 1.88 4.10
C LEU A 53 -13.71 2.37 3.27
N ASN A 54 -13.68 3.63 2.84
CA ASN A 54 -14.76 4.23 2.05
C ASN A 54 -14.32 4.35 0.59
N ASP A 55 -14.90 3.50 -0.24
CA ASP A 55 -14.55 3.42 -1.65
C ASP A 55 -14.80 4.74 -2.41
N LYS A 56 -15.79 5.52 -1.98
CA LYS A 56 -16.09 6.81 -2.60
C LYS A 56 -14.96 7.83 -2.39
N GLU A 57 -14.15 7.67 -1.35
CA GLU A 57 -13.02 8.53 -1.05
C GLU A 57 -11.70 8.02 -1.62
N ARG A 58 -11.73 6.90 -2.33
CA ARG A 58 -10.53 6.21 -2.85
C ARG A 58 -9.56 7.17 -3.53
N ASP A 59 -10.03 7.87 -4.55
CA ASP A 59 -9.16 8.72 -5.37
C ASP A 59 -8.58 9.88 -4.56
N ASN A 60 -9.40 10.47 -3.69
CA ASN A 60 -8.97 11.57 -2.83
C ASN A 60 -7.91 11.12 -1.84
N ILE A 61 -8.10 9.94 -1.25
CA ILE A 61 -7.15 9.38 -0.28
C ILE A 61 -5.83 9.02 -0.96
N ILE A 62 -5.88 8.42 -2.16
CA ILE A 62 -4.67 8.09 -2.92
C ILE A 62 -3.89 9.37 -3.25
N LYS A 63 -4.57 10.42 -3.69
CA LYS A 63 -3.92 11.71 -3.94
C LYS A 63 -3.27 12.29 -2.69
N LEU A 64 -3.97 12.19 -1.57
CA LEU A 64 -3.48 12.68 -0.29
C LEU A 64 -2.22 11.92 0.14
N LEU A 65 -2.24 10.60 0.01
CA LEU A 65 -1.08 9.77 0.31
C LEU A 65 0.13 10.13 -0.56
N ASN A 66 -0.10 10.33 -1.86
CA ASN A 66 0.99 10.67 -2.78
C ASN A 66 1.54 12.07 -2.51
N LYS A 67 0.71 13.01 -2.05
CA LYS A 67 1.20 14.31 -1.61
C LYS A 67 2.09 14.18 -0.36
N ALA A 68 1.80 13.22 0.48
CA ALA A 68 2.55 12.98 1.71
C ALA A 68 3.75 12.05 1.50
N SER A 69 4.01 11.59 0.28
CA SER A 69 5.04 10.58 0.02
C SER A 69 6.44 11.02 0.49
N ASN A 70 6.81 12.26 0.26
CA ASN A 70 8.13 12.76 0.71
C ASN A 70 8.27 12.74 2.23
N PHE A 71 7.20 13.11 2.92
CA PHE A 71 7.17 13.04 4.39
C PHE A 71 7.29 11.59 4.86
N ILE A 72 6.55 10.69 4.23
CA ILE A 72 6.57 9.26 4.56
C ILE A 72 7.96 8.66 4.30
N GLU A 73 8.58 9.00 3.18
CA GLU A 73 9.94 8.56 2.86
C GLU A 73 10.93 9.02 3.94
N ARG A 74 10.80 10.25 4.39
CA ARG A 74 11.68 10.82 5.40
C ARG A 74 11.50 10.11 6.74
N GLU A 75 10.26 9.87 7.14
CA GLU A 75 9.98 9.15 8.39
C GLU A 75 10.43 7.69 8.31
N LEU A 76 10.24 7.07 7.15
CA LEU A 76 10.66 5.70 6.90
C LEU A 76 12.20 5.57 6.98
N SER A 77 12.93 6.55 6.46
CA SER A 77 14.38 6.54 6.50
C SER A 77 14.97 6.56 7.91
N LYS A 78 14.20 7.06 8.86
CA LYS A 78 14.60 7.04 10.28
C LYS A 78 14.43 5.68 10.93
N LYS A 79 13.60 4.81 10.34
CA LYS A 79 13.22 3.53 10.93
C LYS A 79 13.84 2.33 10.23
N ILE A 80 14.28 2.51 8.99
CA ILE A 80 14.84 1.43 8.17
C ILE A 80 16.24 1.81 7.74
N GLU A 81 17.17 0.89 7.92
CA GLU A 81 18.52 1.03 7.41
C GLU A 81 18.52 0.55 5.95
N ILE A 82 18.66 1.49 5.02
CA ILE A 82 18.60 1.21 3.60
C ILE A 82 19.62 2.10 2.87
N ARG A 83 20.30 1.52 1.88
CA ARG A 83 21.32 2.22 1.13
C ARG A 83 20.78 3.44 0.40
N ARG A 84 19.55 3.34 -0.07
CA ARG A 84 18.87 4.38 -0.83
C ARG A 84 17.37 4.29 -0.57
N MET A 85 16.73 5.41 -0.23
CA MET A 85 15.28 5.43 -0.04
C MET A 85 14.59 5.59 -1.40
N PRO A 86 13.81 4.59 -1.83
CA PRO A 86 13.09 4.69 -3.11
C PRO A 86 12.00 5.75 -3.06
N ASN A 87 11.65 6.27 -4.23
CA ASN A 87 10.49 7.14 -4.38
C ASN A 87 9.22 6.29 -4.21
N ILE A 88 8.38 6.65 -3.25
CA ILE A 88 7.18 5.90 -2.92
C ILE A 88 6.00 6.46 -3.72
N THR A 89 5.27 5.57 -4.38
CA THR A 89 4.00 5.87 -5.02
C THR A 89 2.94 4.96 -4.43
N PHE A 90 1.84 5.56 -3.95
CA PHE A 90 0.71 4.81 -3.43
C PHE A 90 -0.26 4.51 -4.55
N VAL A 91 -0.69 3.26 -4.63
CA VAL A 91 -1.69 2.82 -5.61
C VAL A 91 -2.73 1.96 -4.89
N TYR A 92 -3.96 1.98 -5.41
CA TYR A 92 -5.02 1.16 -4.84
C TYR A 92 -4.80 -0.30 -5.19
N ASP A 93 -4.99 -1.18 -4.21
CA ASP A 93 -4.87 -2.62 -4.42
C ASP A 93 -6.20 -3.19 -4.91
N GLU A 94 -6.26 -3.46 -6.20
CA GLU A 94 -7.46 -3.98 -6.85
C GLU A 94 -7.59 -5.50 -6.74
N SER A 95 -6.59 -6.18 -6.20
CA SER A 95 -6.57 -7.64 -6.15
C SER A 95 -7.72 -8.22 -5.32
N ILE A 96 -8.11 -7.55 -4.22
CA ILE A 96 -9.21 -8.00 -3.37
C ILE A 96 -10.55 -7.86 -4.10
N GLU A 97 -10.76 -6.76 -4.81
CA GLU A 97 -11.98 -6.55 -5.61
C GLU A 97 -12.07 -7.60 -6.72
N TYR A 98 -10.95 -7.88 -7.37
CA TYR A 98 -10.91 -8.87 -8.42
C TYR A 98 -11.27 -10.25 -7.88
N ALA A 99 -10.73 -10.65 -6.74
CA ALA A 99 -11.04 -11.93 -6.09
C ALA A 99 -12.53 -12.02 -5.72
N ASN A 100 -13.09 -10.95 -5.15
CA ASN A 100 -14.52 -10.89 -4.81
C ASN A 100 -15.40 -11.02 -6.05
N LYS A 101 -15.02 -10.39 -7.14
CA LYS A 101 -15.75 -10.46 -8.39
C LYS A 101 -15.76 -11.88 -8.93
N ILE A 102 -14.64 -12.57 -8.88
CA ILE A 102 -14.53 -13.97 -9.30
C ILE A 102 -15.42 -14.87 -8.44
N GLU A 103 -15.40 -14.70 -7.13
CA GLU A 103 -16.26 -15.44 -6.20
C GLU A 103 -17.75 -15.24 -6.52
N ASN A 104 -18.15 -14.01 -6.76
CA ASN A 104 -19.54 -13.69 -7.09
C ASN A 104 -19.98 -14.36 -8.40
N ILE A 105 -19.11 -14.42 -9.39
CA ILE A 105 -19.38 -15.10 -10.66
C ILE A 105 -19.56 -16.60 -10.41
N ILE A 106 -18.70 -17.21 -9.62
CA ILE A 106 -18.78 -18.64 -9.29
C ILE A 106 -20.09 -18.96 -8.54
N GLU A 107 -20.47 -18.13 -7.57
CA GLU A 107 -21.72 -18.29 -6.82
C GLU A 107 -22.93 -18.19 -7.75
N SER A 108 -22.93 -17.24 -8.67
CA SER A 108 -24.00 -17.07 -9.65
C SER A 108 -24.15 -18.32 -10.53
N ILE A 109 -23.06 -18.91 -10.96
CA ILE A 109 -23.05 -20.13 -11.75
C ILE A 109 -23.64 -21.28 -10.95
N ASN A 110 -23.22 -21.45 -9.69
CA ASN A 110 -23.70 -22.52 -8.82
C ASN A 110 -25.19 -22.41 -8.51
N LYS A 111 -25.70 -21.18 -8.37
CA LYS A 111 -27.13 -20.95 -8.09
C LYS A 111 -28.04 -21.26 -9.26
N ASN A 112 -27.50 -21.26 -10.48
CA ASN A 112 -28.26 -21.50 -11.69
C ASN A 112 -28.33 -22.99 -12.09
N GLU A 113 -27.69 -23.84 -11.28
CA GLU A 113 -27.83 -25.29 -11.45
C GLU A 113 -29.04 -25.85 -10.63
#